data_b696ed1901cda9e76f6866babb5ed119
#
_entry.id   b696ed1901cda9e76f6866babb5ed119
#
_cell.length_a   1.000
_cell.length_b   1.000
_cell.length_c   1.000
_cell.angle_alpha   90.00
_cell.angle_beta   90.00
_cell.angle_gamma   90.00
#
_symmetry.space_group_name_H-M   'P 1'
#
loop_
_entity.id
_entity.type
_entity.pdbx_description
1 polymer ?
#
loop_
_entity_poly.entity_id
_entity_poly.type
_entity_poly.pdbx_seq_one_letter_code
_entity_poly.pdbx_strand_id
1 'polypeptide(L)'
;MVTFSSGKAVTFKDVLSNLHILDYDYYFNVVDGLLAENATQPLLLLDEILRKGFDGQNFIVGLSEHLRNLLVSQDSRTVQLMEVPDSIRKKYAEQAQACSPSLLLSWLNISNQCDINYKASRNQRLTVELALMKMANVNAVFKSNGKGEANATAEPAGLKKKLNP
;
A
#
# COMPACT_ATOMS: atom_id res chain seq x y z
N MET A 1 15.87 30.96 21.08
CA MET A 1 17.26 30.59 20.73
C MET A 1 17.51 29.18 21.28
N VAL A 2 17.51 28.18 20.45
CA VAL A 2 17.71 26.79 20.87
C VAL A 2 19.19 26.48 20.68
N THR A 3 19.92 26.44 21.75
CA THR A 3 21.32 26.01 21.77
C THR A 3 21.38 24.50 21.87
N PHE A 4 21.64 23.83 20.77
CA PHE A 4 22.05 22.43 20.75
C PHE A 4 23.53 22.34 21.18
N SER A 5 23.76 22.22 22.49
CA SER A 5 25.08 21.89 22.97
C SER A 5 25.19 20.38 23.14
N SER A 6 25.59 19.73 22.12
CA SER A 6 26.39 18.51 22.08
C SER A 6 26.45 18.02 20.65
N GLY A 7 27.63 17.91 20.10
CA GLY A 7 27.93 17.65 18.68
C GLY A 7 27.50 16.26 18.18
N LYS A 8 26.25 15.91 18.30
CA LYS A 8 25.63 14.82 17.54
C LYS A 8 24.99 15.44 16.30
N ALA A 9 25.50 15.06 15.14
CA ALA A 9 24.84 15.38 13.89
C ALA A 9 23.41 14.88 13.95
N VAL A 10 22.43 15.80 13.88
CA VAL A 10 21.02 15.47 13.79
C VAL A 10 20.79 14.82 12.44
N THR A 11 20.46 13.52 12.41
CA THR A 11 20.18 12.80 11.18
C THR A 11 18.78 13.18 10.67
N PHE A 12 18.57 13.03 9.36
CA PHE A 12 17.22 13.19 8.77
C PHE A 12 16.16 12.33 9.49
N LYS A 13 16.56 11.14 9.93
CA LYS A 13 15.74 10.23 10.73
C LYS A 13 15.34 10.83 12.08
N ASP A 14 16.25 11.54 12.74
CA ASP A 14 15.97 12.19 14.03
C ASP A 14 15.00 13.37 13.86
N VAL A 15 15.10 14.10 12.74
CA VAL A 15 14.16 15.19 12.41
C VAL A 15 12.75 14.63 12.14
N LEU A 16 12.64 13.55 11.38
CA LEU A 16 11.35 12.90 11.12
C LEU A 16 10.69 12.38 12.40
N SER A 17 11.46 11.75 13.28
CA SER A 17 10.97 11.26 14.57
C SER A 17 10.47 12.40 15.46
N ASN A 18 11.15 13.53 15.47
CA ASN A 18 10.75 14.72 16.25
C ASN A 18 9.49 15.40 15.66
N LEU A 19 9.28 15.30 14.36
CA LEU A 19 8.12 15.86 13.67
C LEU A 19 6.92 14.90 13.63
N HIS A 20 7.03 13.69 14.20
CA HIS A 20 6.00 12.64 14.14
C HIS A 20 5.61 12.28 12.68
N ILE A 21 6.56 12.38 11.74
CA ILE A 21 6.41 11.98 10.36
C ILE A 21 6.98 10.57 10.20
N LEU A 22 6.19 9.67 9.65
CA LEU A 22 6.65 8.32 9.33
C LEU A 22 7.65 8.35 8.18
N ASP A 23 8.74 7.59 8.33
CA ASP A 23 9.75 7.42 7.28
C ASP A 23 9.15 6.68 6.07
N TYR A 24 9.59 7.03 4.87
CA TYR A 24 9.21 6.35 3.63
C TYR A 24 9.42 4.82 3.68
N ASP A 25 10.48 4.37 4.36
CA ASP A 25 10.82 2.95 4.46
C ASP A 25 9.72 2.11 5.10
N TYR A 26 8.93 2.65 6.02
CA TYR A 26 7.77 1.94 6.57
C TYR A 26 6.74 1.59 5.50
N TYR A 27 6.43 2.53 4.63
CA TYR A 27 5.44 2.33 3.56
C TYR A 27 5.95 1.39 2.48
N PHE A 28 7.24 1.47 2.11
CA PHE A 28 7.85 0.51 1.19
C PHE A 28 7.75 -0.91 1.74
N ASN A 29 8.09 -1.12 3.02
CA ASN A 29 8.01 -2.43 3.67
C ASN A 29 6.56 -2.94 3.81
N VAL A 30 5.60 -2.06 4.06
CA VAL A 30 4.17 -2.42 4.07
C VAL A 30 3.75 -2.94 2.70
N VAL A 31 4.06 -2.22 1.64
CA VAL A 31 3.71 -2.61 0.26
C VAL A 31 4.41 -3.91 -0.16
N ASP A 32 5.67 -4.11 0.21
CA ASP A 32 6.38 -5.37 -0.04
C ASP A 32 5.68 -6.56 0.63
N GLY A 33 5.23 -6.40 1.88
CA GLY A 33 4.43 -7.40 2.57
C GLY A 33 3.09 -7.68 1.89
N LEU A 34 2.40 -6.64 1.41
CA LEU A 34 1.15 -6.78 0.67
C LEU A 34 1.36 -7.50 -0.68
N LEU A 35 2.45 -7.20 -1.38
CA LEU A 35 2.83 -7.87 -2.64
C LEU A 35 3.16 -9.35 -2.43
N ALA A 36 3.75 -9.69 -1.28
CA ALA A 36 4.03 -11.07 -0.88
C ALA A 36 2.77 -11.84 -0.39
N GLU A 37 1.58 -11.20 -0.42
CA GLU A 37 0.33 -11.77 0.10
C GLU A 37 0.41 -12.15 1.59
N ASN A 38 1.29 -11.48 2.31
CA ASN A 38 1.56 -11.72 3.72
C ASN A 38 1.03 -10.56 4.57
N ALA A 39 -0.18 -10.71 5.11
CA ALA A 39 -0.78 -9.71 5.98
C ALA A 39 -0.03 -9.55 7.32
N THR A 40 0.72 -10.55 7.75
CA THR A 40 1.42 -10.55 9.04
C THR A 40 2.46 -9.43 9.13
N GLN A 41 3.27 -9.25 8.10
CA GLN A 41 4.31 -8.22 8.08
C GLN A 41 3.74 -6.80 8.18
N PRO A 42 2.77 -6.39 7.36
CA PRO A 42 2.10 -5.09 7.51
C PRO A 42 1.45 -4.87 8.87
N LEU A 43 0.85 -5.90 9.47
CA LEU A 43 0.24 -5.82 10.80
C LEU A 43 1.29 -5.62 11.91
N LEU A 44 2.44 -6.30 11.84
CA LEU A 44 3.55 -6.09 12.77
C LEU A 44 4.15 -4.70 12.64
N LEU A 45 4.30 -4.18 11.43
CA LEU A 45 4.75 -2.81 11.17
C LEU A 45 3.77 -1.78 11.73
N LEU A 46 2.46 -2.00 11.56
CA LEU A 46 1.44 -1.16 12.16
C LEU A 46 1.54 -1.15 13.70
N ASP A 47 1.70 -2.31 14.32
CA ASP A 47 1.87 -2.41 15.77
C ASP A 47 3.10 -1.63 16.26
N GLU A 48 4.23 -1.74 15.55
CA GLU A 48 5.44 -0.98 15.84
C GLU A 48 5.21 0.54 15.74
N ILE A 49 4.54 0.98 14.69
CA ILE A 49 4.21 2.39 14.44
C ILE A 49 3.33 2.95 15.56
N LEU A 50 2.29 2.20 15.94
CA LEU A 50 1.38 2.61 17.03
C LEU A 50 2.09 2.65 18.39
N ARG A 51 2.99 1.70 18.67
CA ARG A 51 3.82 1.69 19.90
C ARG A 51 4.77 2.88 19.97
N LYS A 52 5.24 3.37 18.84
CA LYS A 52 6.06 4.59 18.76
C LYS A 52 5.26 5.88 18.95
N GLY A 53 3.95 5.78 19.12
CA GLY A 53 3.07 6.92 19.39
C GLY A 53 2.51 7.60 18.15
N PHE A 54 2.69 7.00 16.96
CA PHE A 54 2.07 7.49 15.73
C PHE A 54 0.58 7.14 15.69
N ASP A 55 -0.20 7.98 15.06
CA ASP A 55 -1.63 7.79 14.88
C ASP A 55 -1.94 6.90 13.66
N GLY A 56 -2.90 5.99 13.83
CA GLY A 56 -3.34 5.08 12.77
C GLY A 56 -3.98 5.81 11.58
N GLN A 57 -4.63 6.95 11.80
CA GLN A 57 -5.19 7.76 10.70
C GLN A 57 -4.05 8.35 9.85
N ASN A 58 -3.05 8.93 10.48
CA ASN A 58 -1.87 9.46 9.78
C ASN A 58 -1.13 8.37 9.00
N PHE A 59 -1.08 7.15 9.55
CA PHE A 59 -0.53 6.00 8.83
C PHE A 59 -1.32 5.67 7.56
N ILE A 60 -2.65 5.59 7.63
CA ILE A 60 -3.51 5.31 6.46
C ILE A 60 -3.43 6.40 5.40
N VAL A 61 -3.43 7.67 5.82
CA VAL A 61 -3.27 8.82 4.90
C VAL A 61 -1.92 8.74 4.19
N GLY A 62 -0.85 8.51 4.93
CA GLY A 62 0.49 8.35 4.36
C GLY A 62 0.63 7.13 3.45
N LEU A 63 -0.03 6.01 3.79
CA LEU A 63 -0.09 4.84 2.91
C LEU A 63 -0.83 5.16 1.60
N SER A 64 -1.93 5.90 1.65
CA SER A 64 -2.66 6.33 0.46
C SER A 64 -1.79 7.21 -0.45
N GLU A 65 -1.04 8.13 0.14
CA GLU A 65 -0.09 8.98 -0.59
C GLU A 65 1.05 8.16 -1.22
N HIS A 66 1.57 7.18 -0.50
CA HIS A 66 2.57 6.24 -1.02
C HIS A 66 2.04 5.44 -2.21
N LEU A 67 0.83 4.89 -2.12
CA LEU A 67 0.19 4.14 -3.21
C LEU A 67 -0.07 5.03 -4.44
N ARG A 68 -0.49 6.27 -4.22
CA ARG A 68 -0.63 7.26 -5.30
C ARG A 68 0.73 7.53 -5.96
N ASN A 69 1.79 7.68 -5.20
CA ASN A 69 3.13 7.89 -5.73
C ASN A 69 3.63 6.69 -6.55
N LEU A 70 3.33 5.46 -6.14
CA LEU A 70 3.60 4.26 -6.93
C LEU A 70 2.85 4.30 -8.27
N LEU A 71 1.58 4.68 -8.27
CA LEU A 71 0.78 4.79 -9.49
C LEU A 71 1.34 5.85 -10.46
N VAL A 72 1.74 7.01 -9.93
CA VAL A 72 2.38 8.10 -10.69
C VAL A 72 3.76 7.69 -11.23
N SER A 73 4.46 6.81 -10.52
CA SER A 73 5.79 6.33 -10.92
C SER A 73 5.78 5.34 -12.07
N GLN A 74 4.62 4.84 -12.47
CA GLN A 74 4.50 3.88 -13.58
C GLN A 74 4.72 4.51 -14.95
N ASP A 75 4.51 5.83 -15.08
CA ASP A 75 4.77 6.58 -16.31
C ASP A 75 5.88 7.62 -16.06
N SER A 76 6.91 7.60 -16.92
CA SER A 76 8.03 8.51 -16.82
C SER A 76 7.64 9.99 -16.91
N ARG A 77 6.53 10.30 -17.56
CA ARG A 77 6.00 11.67 -17.70
C ARG A 77 5.38 12.16 -16.40
N THR A 78 4.73 11.28 -15.65
CA THR A 78 4.05 11.62 -14.40
C THR A 78 4.96 11.51 -13.18
N VAL A 79 6.09 10.82 -13.28
CA VAL A 79 7.09 10.74 -12.21
C VAL A 79 7.59 12.13 -11.76
N GLN A 80 7.56 13.10 -12.64
CA GLN A 80 7.90 14.49 -12.36
C GLN A 80 6.94 15.17 -11.35
N LEU A 81 5.75 14.62 -11.19
CA LEU A 81 4.74 15.13 -10.25
C LEU A 81 5.02 14.77 -8.78
N MET A 82 6.03 13.94 -8.53
CA MET A 82 6.41 13.57 -7.17
C MET A 82 7.37 14.58 -6.55
N GLU A 83 6.97 15.09 -5.39
CA GLU A 83 7.78 16.00 -4.56
C GLU A 83 8.59 15.17 -3.54
N VAL A 84 9.51 14.35 -4.02
CA VAL A 84 10.38 13.49 -3.22
C VAL A 84 11.83 13.59 -3.69
N PRO A 85 12.82 13.31 -2.81
CA PRO A 85 14.22 13.23 -3.20
C PRO A 85 14.46 12.19 -4.31
N ASP A 86 15.48 12.40 -5.15
CA ASP A 86 15.80 11.50 -6.27
C ASP A 86 16.07 10.05 -5.84
N SER A 87 16.70 9.85 -4.68
CA SER A 87 16.94 8.51 -4.13
C SER A 87 15.64 7.77 -3.80
N ILE A 88 14.64 8.48 -3.30
CA ILE A 88 13.30 7.94 -2.99
C ILE A 88 12.52 7.72 -4.30
N ARG A 89 12.65 8.61 -5.27
CA ARG A 89 12.01 8.47 -6.59
C ARG A 89 12.45 7.19 -7.30
N LYS A 90 13.72 6.80 -7.19
CA LYS A 90 14.22 5.52 -7.71
C LYS A 90 13.57 4.32 -7.04
N LYS A 91 13.45 4.33 -5.70
CA LYS A 91 12.75 3.27 -4.95
C LYS A 91 11.29 3.12 -5.39
N TYR A 92 10.59 4.25 -5.61
CA TYR A 92 9.23 4.22 -6.15
C TYR A 92 9.17 3.59 -7.53
N ALA A 93 10.08 3.96 -8.43
CA ALA A 93 10.13 3.40 -9.78
C ALA A 93 10.36 1.88 -9.77
N GLU A 94 11.22 1.40 -8.87
CA GLU A 94 11.50 -0.03 -8.70
C GLU A 94 10.27 -0.79 -8.15
N GLN A 95 9.68 -0.32 -7.06
CA GLN A 95 8.51 -0.98 -6.45
C GLN A 95 7.27 -0.91 -7.36
N ALA A 96 7.11 0.18 -8.11
CA ALA A 96 5.99 0.36 -9.04
C ALA A 96 5.94 -0.70 -10.15
N GLN A 97 7.11 -1.23 -10.55
CA GLN A 97 7.18 -2.32 -11.55
C GLN A 97 6.53 -3.62 -11.06
N ALA A 98 6.50 -3.86 -9.74
CA ALA A 98 5.87 -5.02 -9.15
C ALA A 98 4.35 -4.85 -8.95
N CYS A 99 3.81 -3.66 -9.18
CA CYS A 99 2.42 -3.32 -8.93
C CYS A 99 1.67 -3.07 -10.25
N SER A 100 0.52 -3.71 -10.44
CA SER A 100 -0.38 -3.33 -11.53
C SER A 100 -1.18 -2.07 -11.18
N PRO A 101 -1.58 -1.22 -12.17
CA PRO A 101 -2.44 -0.07 -11.91
C PRO A 101 -3.76 -0.45 -11.24
N SER A 102 -4.37 -1.56 -11.65
CA SER A 102 -5.63 -2.05 -11.08
C SER A 102 -5.49 -2.45 -9.61
N LEU A 103 -4.36 -3.06 -9.24
CA LEU A 103 -4.05 -3.41 -7.85
C LEU A 103 -3.89 -2.16 -6.99
N LEU A 104 -3.11 -1.18 -7.47
CA LEU A 104 -2.90 0.09 -6.76
C LEU A 104 -4.20 0.87 -6.57
N LEU A 105 -5.07 0.92 -7.57
CA LEU A 105 -6.39 1.55 -7.47
C LEU A 105 -7.28 0.83 -6.46
N SER A 106 -7.25 -0.50 -6.41
CA SER A 106 -7.99 -1.28 -5.41
C SER A 106 -7.49 -1.00 -3.99
N TRP A 107 -6.19 -0.94 -3.79
CA TRP A 107 -5.59 -0.59 -2.50
C TRP A 107 -5.90 0.86 -2.10
N LEU A 108 -5.85 1.81 -3.03
CA LEU A 108 -6.25 3.20 -2.79
C LEU A 108 -7.72 3.30 -2.37
N ASN A 109 -8.61 2.53 -3.00
CA ASN A 109 -10.02 2.50 -2.60
C ASN A 109 -10.19 1.95 -1.18
N ILE A 110 -9.49 0.87 -0.83
CA ILE A 110 -9.54 0.30 0.53
C ILE A 110 -8.99 1.30 1.56
N SER A 111 -7.88 1.95 1.28
CA SER A 111 -7.29 2.94 2.20
C SER A 111 -8.18 4.17 2.37
N ASN A 112 -8.79 4.65 1.30
CA ASN A 112 -9.73 5.77 1.35
C ASN A 112 -10.99 5.42 2.17
N GLN A 113 -11.55 4.24 1.99
CA GLN A 113 -12.67 3.77 2.82
C GLN A 113 -12.29 3.65 4.30
N CYS A 114 -11.08 3.20 4.59
CA CYS A 114 -10.56 3.14 5.95
C CYS A 114 -10.46 4.54 6.57
N ASP A 115 -9.91 5.52 5.85
CA ASP A 115 -9.76 6.89 6.33
C ASP A 115 -11.13 7.54 6.61
N ILE A 116 -12.09 7.41 5.69
CA ILE A 116 -13.44 7.94 5.86
C ILE A 116 -14.12 7.35 7.11
N ASN A 117 -13.96 6.06 7.37
CA ASN A 117 -14.60 5.36 8.47
C ASN A 117 -13.83 5.47 9.79
N TYR A 118 -12.59 5.91 9.77
CA TYR A 118 -11.68 5.88 10.92
C TYR A 118 -12.24 6.62 12.13
N LYS A 119 -12.71 7.85 11.95
CA LYS A 119 -13.21 8.70 13.04
C LYS A 119 -14.51 8.19 13.65
N ALA A 120 -15.36 7.56 12.83
CA ALA A 120 -16.64 6.99 13.26
C ALA A 120 -16.48 5.62 13.92
N SER A 121 -15.34 4.97 13.75
CA SER A 121 -15.09 3.64 14.29
C SER A 121 -14.86 3.66 15.78
N ARG A 122 -15.49 2.73 16.49
CA ARG A 122 -15.25 2.49 17.93
C ARG A 122 -13.90 1.83 18.19
N ASN A 123 -13.40 1.07 17.23
CA ASN A 123 -12.10 0.41 17.30
C ASN A 123 -11.27 0.82 16.08
N GLN A 124 -10.58 1.94 16.23
CA GLN A 124 -9.78 2.55 15.16
C GLN A 124 -8.63 1.63 14.72
N ARG A 125 -7.98 0.95 15.66
CA ARG A 125 -6.91 -0.01 15.36
C ARG A 125 -7.44 -1.15 14.46
N LEU A 126 -8.55 -1.76 14.83
CA LEU A 126 -9.16 -2.83 14.05
C LEU A 126 -9.53 -2.35 12.64
N THR A 127 -9.99 -1.12 12.49
CA THR A 127 -10.34 -0.53 11.18
C THR A 127 -9.13 -0.52 10.25
N VAL A 128 -7.95 -0.13 10.75
CA VAL A 128 -6.70 -0.14 9.97
C VAL A 128 -6.21 -1.56 9.70
N GLU A 129 -6.25 -2.44 10.71
CA GLU A 129 -5.86 -3.85 10.55
C GLU A 129 -6.70 -4.55 9.48
N LEU A 130 -8.01 -4.34 9.47
CA LEU A 130 -8.91 -4.88 8.44
C LEU A 130 -8.60 -4.35 7.04
N ALA A 131 -8.24 -3.08 6.92
CA ALA A 131 -7.83 -2.51 5.64
C ALA A 131 -6.57 -3.22 5.10
N LEU A 132 -5.55 -3.42 5.93
CA LEU A 132 -4.33 -4.13 5.55
C LEU A 132 -4.60 -5.59 5.16
N MET A 133 -5.43 -6.30 5.91
CA MET A 133 -5.83 -7.68 5.57
C MET A 133 -6.59 -7.75 4.24
N LYS A 134 -7.50 -6.81 3.98
CA LYS A 134 -8.21 -6.71 2.70
C LYS A 134 -7.24 -6.45 1.54
N MET A 135 -6.28 -5.54 1.71
CA MET A 135 -5.27 -5.25 0.69
C MET A 135 -4.43 -6.48 0.35
N ALA A 136 -3.98 -7.24 1.35
CA ALA A 136 -3.22 -8.47 1.14
C ALA A 136 -4.04 -9.54 0.39
N ASN A 137 -5.33 -9.66 0.70
CA ASN A 137 -6.22 -10.63 0.06
C ASN A 137 -6.58 -10.23 -1.38
N VAL A 138 -6.72 -8.95 -1.67
CA VAL A 138 -6.99 -8.45 -3.03
C VAL A 138 -5.89 -8.88 -4.01
N ASN A 139 -4.62 -8.84 -3.59
CA ASN A 139 -3.51 -9.27 -4.44
C ASN A 139 -3.61 -10.77 -4.79
N ALA A 140 -3.99 -11.62 -3.85
CA ALA A 140 -4.22 -13.05 -4.09
C ALA A 140 -5.33 -13.28 -5.12
N VAL A 141 -6.44 -12.52 -5.06
CA VAL A 141 -7.55 -12.60 -6.01
C VAL A 141 -7.12 -12.18 -7.42
N PHE A 142 -6.35 -11.10 -7.57
CA PHE A 142 -5.84 -10.67 -8.86
C PHE A 142 -4.94 -11.71 -9.52
N LYS A 143 -4.07 -12.38 -8.76
CA LYS A 143 -3.20 -13.45 -9.27
C LYS A 143 -4.00 -14.70 -9.67
N SER A 144 -5.03 -15.05 -8.92
CA SER A 144 -5.88 -16.21 -9.25
C SER A 144 -6.70 -15.98 -10.52
N ASN A 145 -7.24 -14.78 -10.72
CA ASN A 145 -8.00 -14.42 -11.92
C ASN A 145 -7.10 -14.38 -13.16
N GLY A 146 -5.88 -13.88 -13.05
CA GLY A 146 -4.91 -13.90 -14.16
C GLY A 146 -4.51 -15.30 -14.62
N LYS A 147 -4.58 -16.31 -13.74
CA LYS A 147 -4.41 -17.72 -14.12
C LYS A 147 -5.67 -18.35 -14.71
N GLY A 148 -6.85 -17.81 -14.38
CA GLY A 148 -8.14 -18.28 -14.92
C GLY A 148 -8.37 -17.85 -16.37
N GLU A 149 -7.91 -16.68 -16.77
CA GLU A 149 -8.06 -16.21 -18.16
C GLU A 149 -7.18 -16.98 -19.15
N ALA A 150 -6.06 -17.55 -18.72
CA ALA A 150 -5.23 -18.41 -19.56
C ALA A 150 -5.87 -19.79 -19.84
N ASN A 151 -6.90 -20.20 -19.09
CA ASN A 151 -7.63 -21.46 -19.26
C ASN A 151 -9.07 -21.28 -19.77
N ALA A 152 -9.54 -20.06 -20.00
CA ALA A 152 -10.91 -19.77 -20.44
C ALA A 152 -11.11 -19.85 -21.96
N THR A 153 -10.14 -20.35 -22.73
CA THR A 153 -10.28 -20.64 -24.15
C THR A 153 -10.67 -22.09 -24.43
N ALA A 154 -11.07 -22.86 -23.42
CA ALA A 154 -11.79 -24.11 -23.68
C ALA A 154 -13.27 -23.77 -23.84
N GLU A 155 -13.72 -23.64 -25.06
CA GLU A 155 -15.16 -23.69 -25.39
C GLU A 155 -15.83 -24.82 -24.62
N PRO A 156 -16.99 -24.58 -23.99
CA PRO A 156 -17.83 -25.67 -23.56
C PRO A 156 -18.30 -26.37 -24.83
N ALA A 157 -17.72 -27.52 -25.12
CA ALA A 157 -18.13 -28.37 -26.20
C ALA A 157 -19.63 -28.66 -26.07
N GLY A 158 -20.41 -28.10 -26.99
CA GLY A 158 -21.63 -28.59 -27.48
C GLY A 158 -22.68 -29.11 -26.49
N LEU A 159 -23.56 -28.23 -25.99
CA LEU A 159 -24.94 -28.62 -25.81
C LEU A 159 -25.57 -28.79 -27.19
N LYS A 160 -25.32 -29.93 -27.81
CA LYS A 160 -26.22 -30.43 -28.88
C LYS A 160 -27.53 -30.76 -28.21
N LYS A 161 -28.47 -29.82 -28.21
CA LYS A 161 -29.89 -30.17 -28.09
C LYS A 161 -30.19 -31.13 -29.22
N LYS A 162 -30.33 -32.42 -28.94
CA LYS A 162 -31.09 -33.33 -29.78
C LYS A 162 -32.55 -32.90 -29.67
N LEU A 163 -32.99 -32.11 -30.63
CA LEU A 163 -34.39 -32.06 -31.00
C LEU A 163 -34.69 -33.38 -31.67
N ASN A 164 -35.33 -34.28 -30.96
CA ASN A 164 -36.10 -35.35 -31.60
C ASN A 164 -37.47 -34.79 -31.95
N PRO A 165 -37.95 -35.06 -33.15
CA PRO A 165 -39.31 -34.71 -33.57
C PRO A 165 -40.37 -35.49 -32.78
#